data_96f71044e65c65a8ef0b4de5f4072925
#
_entry.id   96f71044e65c65a8ef0b4de5f4072925
#
_cell.length_a   1.000
_cell.length_b   1.000
_cell.length_c   1.000
_cell.angle_alpha   90.00
_cell.angle_beta   90.00
_cell.angle_gamma   90.00
#
_symmetry.space_group_name_H-M   'P 1'
#
loop_
_entity.id
_entity.type
_entity.pdbx_description
1 polymer ?
#
loop_
_entity_poly.entity_id
_entity_poly.type
_entity_poly.pdbx_seq_one_letter_code
_entity_poly.pdbx_strand_id
1 'polypeptide(L)'
;MDRRLLVLAAGMFAVGTDSFVVAGILPQVAASLGVSIPLAGQMVTLYALSYALLSPTVAALAGHWPRRKLLLTGLVIFVIGNAITALAPSIGWVLASRVIAGLGAAMYSPTATATGASLVAPERRAAALAIVIAGLSSATALGAPLGTLIAGVGDWRATMWFVSAVGTIAAIAVWFSLPPIPALPSATLRQRLAPLADARITLTLLTTLLAYAGAFSVYTYVGVVFDRVTHGSSSMLAGLLLVWGLAATIGNLVAGKLTDRFGSRRIIHAALVIMALNFALTPWSSAHAVTSVLAIVVWGLCGWGLLVPQQHRLITLAPAAAPLLMGLNSAALYVGVSSAGVLGAAGLGWFDPHRLGLMAGALVALAFGMALLADRHIAAKAIVGAPAVA
;
A
#
# COMPACT_ATOMS: atom_id res chain seq x y z
N MET A 1 9.37 -25.88 4.84
CA MET A 1 8.81 -24.52 4.95
C MET A 1 7.90 -24.50 6.17
N ASP A 2 8.05 -23.56 7.09
CA ASP A 2 7.20 -23.48 8.29
C ASP A 2 5.78 -23.07 7.90
N ARG A 3 4.78 -23.96 8.17
CA ARG A 3 3.36 -23.72 7.84
C ARG A 3 2.80 -22.45 8.51
N ARG A 4 3.39 -22.04 9.61
CA ARG A 4 3.00 -20.81 10.34
C ARG A 4 3.22 -19.55 9.50
N LEU A 5 4.25 -19.52 8.65
CA LEU A 5 4.51 -18.40 7.74
C LEU A 5 3.42 -18.28 6.68
N LEU A 6 2.90 -19.40 6.18
CA LEU A 6 1.77 -19.41 5.21
C LEU A 6 0.48 -18.89 5.85
N VAL A 7 0.25 -19.21 7.12
CA VAL A 7 -0.90 -18.69 7.87
C VAL A 7 -0.82 -17.18 8.02
N LEU A 8 0.37 -16.65 8.34
CA LEU A 8 0.59 -15.19 8.39
C LEU A 8 0.42 -14.54 7.00
N ALA A 9 0.90 -15.20 5.94
CA ALA A 9 0.71 -14.75 4.57
C ALA A 9 -0.76 -14.72 4.15
N ALA A 10 -1.58 -15.67 4.60
CA ALA A 10 -3.02 -15.68 4.31
C ALA A 10 -3.74 -14.46 4.92
N GLY A 11 -3.39 -14.06 6.13
CA GLY A 11 -3.94 -12.81 6.70
C GLY A 11 -3.42 -11.56 6.00
N MET A 12 -2.15 -11.56 5.54
CA MET A 12 -1.62 -10.47 4.68
C MET A 12 -2.35 -10.41 3.35
N PHE A 13 -2.74 -11.56 2.78
CA PHE A 13 -3.58 -11.62 1.58
C PHE A 13 -4.96 -11.01 1.83
N ALA A 14 -5.62 -11.34 2.96
CA ALA A 14 -6.93 -10.76 3.30
C ALA A 14 -6.86 -9.22 3.42
N VAL A 15 -5.90 -8.72 4.22
CA VAL A 15 -5.69 -7.28 4.43
C VAL A 15 -5.30 -6.57 3.14
N GLY A 16 -4.45 -7.18 2.33
CA GLY A 16 -4.05 -6.64 1.04
C GLY A 16 -5.20 -6.61 0.04
N THR A 17 -6.02 -7.66 -0.01
CA THR A 17 -7.21 -7.70 -0.89
C THR A 17 -8.15 -6.55 -0.56
N ASP A 18 -8.46 -6.33 0.72
CA ASP A 18 -9.30 -5.20 1.15
C ASP A 18 -8.71 -3.84 0.77
N SER A 19 -7.38 -3.68 0.89
CA SER A 19 -6.69 -2.43 0.57
C SER A 19 -6.81 -2.04 -0.91
N PHE A 20 -6.86 -3.03 -1.81
CA PHE A 20 -6.79 -2.79 -3.26
C PHE A 20 -8.12 -3.01 -3.98
N VAL A 21 -9.01 -3.84 -3.47
CA VAL A 21 -10.25 -4.21 -4.17
C VAL A 21 -11.25 -3.06 -4.27
N VAL A 22 -11.23 -2.13 -3.31
CA VAL A 22 -12.18 -1.00 -3.26
C VAL A 22 -12.16 -0.18 -4.56
N ALA A 23 -10.98 0.03 -5.16
CA ALA A 23 -10.84 0.75 -6.41
C ALA A 23 -11.62 0.09 -7.57
N GLY A 24 -11.68 -1.24 -7.59
CA GLY A 24 -12.40 -2.02 -8.61
C GLY A 24 -13.91 -2.03 -8.44
N ILE A 25 -14.42 -1.77 -7.23
CA ILE A 25 -15.86 -1.79 -6.93
C ILE A 25 -16.47 -0.39 -6.73
N LEU A 26 -15.63 0.65 -6.76
CA LEU A 26 -16.02 2.01 -6.39
C LEU A 26 -17.22 2.55 -7.18
N PRO A 27 -17.30 2.41 -8.52
CA PRO A 27 -18.47 2.86 -9.29
C PRO A 27 -19.77 2.17 -8.87
N GLN A 28 -19.71 0.88 -8.53
CA GLN A 28 -20.89 0.12 -8.08
C GLN A 28 -21.34 0.57 -6.69
N VAL A 29 -20.41 0.83 -5.76
CA VAL A 29 -20.72 1.39 -4.43
C VAL A 29 -21.42 2.74 -4.58
N ALA A 30 -20.87 3.63 -5.42
CA ALA A 30 -21.43 4.96 -5.66
C ALA A 30 -22.86 4.86 -6.22
N ALA A 31 -23.07 4.04 -7.25
CA ALA A 31 -24.38 3.83 -7.85
C ALA A 31 -25.39 3.19 -6.87
N SER A 32 -24.98 2.15 -6.14
CA SER A 32 -25.84 1.41 -5.20
C SER A 32 -26.31 2.27 -4.02
N LEU A 33 -25.47 3.19 -3.55
CA LEU A 33 -25.79 4.06 -2.40
C LEU A 33 -26.28 5.45 -2.82
N GLY A 34 -26.40 5.73 -4.13
CA GLY A 34 -26.85 7.02 -4.65
C GLY A 34 -25.94 8.19 -4.31
N VAL A 35 -24.63 7.96 -4.26
CA VAL A 35 -23.64 8.97 -3.91
C VAL A 35 -22.66 9.23 -5.05
N SER A 36 -21.93 10.34 -4.97
CA SER A 36 -20.89 10.64 -5.95
C SER A 36 -19.67 9.70 -5.82
N ILE A 37 -18.99 9.43 -6.93
CA ILE A 37 -17.76 8.66 -6.96
C ILE A 37 -16.66 9.26 -6.05
N PRO A 38 -16.45 10.61 -6.02
CA PRO A 38 -15.55 11.23 -5.05
C PRO A 38 -15.87 10.92 -3.58
N LEU A 39 -17.15 10.89 -3.20
CA LEU A 39 -17.55 10.55 -1.84
C LEU A 39 -17.31 9.07 -1.54
N ALA A 40 -17.67 8.17 -2.46
CA ALA A 40 -17.36 6.75 -2.32
C ALA A 40 -15.85 6.50 -2.21
N GLY A 41 -15.00 7.27 -2.92
CA GLY A 41 -13.54 7.20 -2.85
C GLY A 41 -12.96 7.43 -1.45
N GLN A 42 -13.69 8.10 -0.56
CA GLN A 42 -13.28 8.27 0.84
C GLN A 42 -13.20 6.96 1.63
N MET A 43 -13.74 5.86 1.09
CA MET A 43 -13.51 4.51 1.63
C MET A 43 -12.01 4.18 1.69
N VAL A 44 -11.26 4.52 0.64
CA VAL A 44 -9.80 4.32 0.59
C VAL A 44 -9.10 5.26 1.54
N THR A 45 -9.50 6.54 1.55
CA THR A 45 -8.95 7.57 2.44
C THR A 45 -9.02 7.14 3.90
N LEU A 46 -10.21 6.80 4.40
CA LEU A 46 -10.41 6.50 5.82
C LEU A 46 -9.73 5.20 6.24
N TYR A 47 -9.74 4.18 5.39
CA TYR A 47 -9.00 2.95 5.66
C TYR A 47 -7.49 3.21 5.77
N ALA A 48 -6.90 3.88 4.78
CA ALA A 48 -5.48 4.17 4.73
C ALA A 48 -5.03 5.12 5.83
N LEU A 49 -5.83 6.15 6.14
CA LEU A 49 -5.56 7.09 7.24
C LEU A 49 -5.59 6.36 8.60
N SER A 50 -6.60 5.53 8.81
CA SER A 50 -6.69 4.71 10.03
C SER A 50 -5.48 3.80 10.17
N TYR A 51 -5.07 3.13 9.09
CA TYR A 51 -3.87 2.31 9.09
C TYR A 51 -2.63 3.14 9.44
N ALA A 52 -2.43 4.29 8.79
CA ALA A 52 -1.25 5.14 8.97
C ALA A 52 -1.10 5.67 10.40
N LEU A 53 -2.20 6.13 10.99
CA LEU A 53 -2.21 6.73 12.32
C LEU A 53 -2.22 5.67 13.45
N LEU A 54 -2.98 4.60 13.24
CA LEU A 54 -3.19 3.59 14.28
C LEU A 54 -2.07 2.54 14.33
N SER A 55 -1.34 2.31 13.24
CA SER A 55 -0.24 1.33 13.24
C SER A 55 0.88 1.68 14.25
N PRO A 56 1.45 2.90 14.28
CA PRO A 56 2.42 3.26 15.30
C PRO A 56 1.81 3.36 16.70
N THR A 57 0.55 3.80 16.82
CA THR A 57 -0.17 3.94 18.08
C THR A 57 -0.44 2.57 18.71
N VAL A 58 -0.96 1.62 17.95
CA VAL A 58 -1.16 0.23 18.39
C VAL A 58 0.16 -0.42 18.79
N ALA A 59 1.21 -0.21 18.00
CA ALA A 59 2.53 -0.76 18.31
C ALA A 59 3.11 -0.19 19.64
N ALA A 60 2.73 1.02 20.02
CA ALA A 60 3.11 1.62 21.30
C ALA A 60 2.21 1.14 22.46
N LEU A 61 0.89 1.09 22.26
CA LEU A 61 -0.08 0.77 23.33
C LEU A 61 -0.23 -0.73 23.57
N ALA A 62 -0.31 -1.52 22.51
CA ALA A 62 -0.52 -2.98 22.57
C ALA A 62 0.78 -3.78 22.32
N GLY A 63 1.93 -3.12 22.29
CA GLY A 63 3.23 -3.76 22.09
C GLY A 63 3.59 -4.80 23.15
N HIS A 64 3.00 -4.68 24.36
CA HIS A 64 3.17 -5.61 25.47
C HIS A 64 2.24 -6.85 25.39
N TRP A 65 1.31 -6.89 24.41
CA TRP A 65 0.43 -8.04 24.25
C TRP A 65 1.16 -9.22 23.60
N PRO A 66 0.80 -10.47 23.97
CA PRO A 66 1.26 -11.65 23.26
C PRO A 66 0.92 -11.54 21.76
N ARG A 67 1.89 -11.89 20.91
CA ARG A 67 1.76 -11.72 19.44
C ARG A 67 0.54 -12.40 18.86
N ARG A 68 0.25 -13.63 19.28
CA ARG A 68 -0.94 -14.36 18.85
C ARG A 68 -2.22 -13.60 19.18
N LYS A 69 -2.33 -13.03 20.40
CA LYS A 69 -3.49 -12.24 20.81
C LYS A 69 -3.65 -11.00 19.91
N LEU A 70 -2.56 -10.29 19.64
CA LEU A 70 -2.58 -9.08 18.82
C LEU A 70 -2.99 -9.39 17.36
N LEU A 71 -2.47 -10.48 16.77
CA LEU A 71 -2.83 -10.95 15.43
C LEU A 71 -4.32 -11.31 15.34
N LEU A 72 -4.84 -12.09 16.30
CA LEU A 72 -6.23 -12.52 16.33
C LEU A 72 -7.18 -11.33 16.53
N THR A 73 -6.88 -10.44 17.49
CA THR A 73 -7.69 -9.24 17.71
C THR A 73 -7.71 -8.36 16.45
N GLY A 74 -6.56 -8.20 15.79
CA GLY A 74 -6.49 -7.46 14.53
C GLY A 74 -7.36 -8.08 13.44
N LEU A 75 -7.29 -9.40 13.22
CA LEU A 75 -8.14 -10.07 12.22
C LEU A 75 -9.61 -10.03 12.56
N VAL A 76 -9.98 -10.19 13.84
CA VAL A 76 -11.41 -10.11 14.27
C VAL A 76 -11.95 -8.71 14.03
N ILE A 77 -11.23 -7.65 14.42
CA ILE A 77 -11.62 -6.26 14.16
C ILE A 77 -11.72 -6.00 12.64
N PHE A 78 -10.77 -6.51 11.85
CA PHE A 78 -10.77 -6.41 10.40
C PHE A 78 -12.00 -7.08 9.78
N VAL A 79 -12.33 -8.30 10.20
CA VAL A 79 -13.52 -9.04 9.72
C VAL A 79 -14.79 -8.31 10.10
N ILE A 80 -14.92 -7.83 11.34
CA ILE A 80 -16.09 -7.06 11.81
C ILE A 80 -16.23 -5.79 10.95
N GLY A 81 -15.14 -5.04 10.71
CA GLY A 81 -15.17 -3.84 9.88
C GLY A 81 -15.70 -4.15 8.47
N ASN A 82 -15.20 -5.21 7.83
CA ASN A 82 -15.63 -5.59 6.48
C ASN A 82 -17.08 -6.16 6.46
N ALA A 83 -17.49 -6.89 7.48
CA ALA A 83 -18.88 -7.35 7.62
C ALA A 83 -19.85 -6.16 7.78
N ILE A 84 -19.49 -5.16 8.58
CA ILE A 84 -20.27 -3.91 8.70
C ILE A 84 -20.33 -3.20 7.34
N THR A 85 -19.22 -3.14 6.59
CA THR A 85 -19.21 -2.58 5.23
C THR A 85 -20.19 -3.32 4.33
N ALA A 86 -20.21 -4.66 4.36
CA ALA A 86 -21.10 -5.49 3.55
C ALA A 86 -22.57 -5.28 3.90
N LEU A 87 -22.90 -5.03 5.16
CA LEU A 87 -24.25 -4.82 5.65
C LEU A 87 -24.71 -3.36 5.64
N ALA A 88 -23.82 -2.44 5.28
CA ALA A 88 -24.06 -1.01 5.42
C ALA A 88 -25.25 -0.52 4.57
N PRO A 89 -26.24 0.16 5.20
CA PRO A 89 -27.39 0.72 4.49
C PRO A 89 -27.11 2.08 3.87
N SER A 90 -26.02 2.75 4.25
CA SER A 90 -25.66 4.08 3.77
C SER A 90 -24.14 4.29 3.74
N ILE A 91 -23.71 5.31 2.99
CA ILE A 91 -22.30 5.67 2.88
C ILE A 91 -21.66 6.00 4.25
N GLY A 92 -22.38 6.60 5.17
CA GLY A 92 -21.88 6.91 6.52
C GLY A 92 -21.43 5.65 7.28
N TRP A 93 -22.23 4.58 7.24
CA TRP A 93 -21.87 3.29 7.80
C TRP A 93 -20.67 2.65 7.11
N VAL A 94 -20.63 2.73 5.76
CA VAL A 94 -19.48 2.27 4.99
C VAL A 94 -18.22 3.01 5.43
N LEU A 95 -18.24 4.34 5.50
CA LEU A 95 -17.07 5.13 5.88
C LEU A 95 -16.61 4.85 7.32
N ALA A 96 -17.53 4.73 8.26
CA ALA A 96 -17.22 4.38 9.65
C ALA A 96 -16.58 2.98 9.75
N SER A 97 -17.10 2.00 9.02
CA SER A 97 -16.58 0.63 9.01
C SER A 97 -15.18 0.54 8.41
N ARG A 98 -14.81 1.44 7.48
CA ARG A 98 -13.44 1.52 6.93
C ARG A 98 -12.40 1.91 7.98
N VAL A 99 -12.78 2.74 8.96
CA VAL A 99 -11.92 3.07 10.12
C VAL A 99 -11.68 1.81 10.97
N ILE A 100 -12.72 1.01 11.21
CA ILE A 100 -12.63 -0.23 11.98
C ILE A 100 -11.74 -1.26 11.23
N ALA A 101 -11.98 -1.47 9.94
CA ALA A 101 -11.18 -2.38 9.13
C ALA A 101 -9.70 -1.93 9.06
N GLY A 102 -9.45 -0.63 8.92
CA GLY A 102 -8.12 -0.04 8.93
C GLY A 102 -7.38 -0.23 10.26
N LEU A 103 -8.08 -0.14 11.40
CA LEU A 103 -7.52 -0.48 12.73
C LEU A 103 -7.10 -1.97 12.77
N GLY A 104 -7.96 -2.87 12.33
CA GLY A 104 -7.65 -4.31 12.28
C GLY A 104 -6.42 -4.60 11.43
N ALA A 105 -6.32 -3.98 10.26
CA ALA A 105 -5.17 -4.09 9.37
C ALA A 105 -3.88 -3.51 9.98
N ALA A 106 -3.98 -2.37 10.68
CA ALA A 106 -2.87 -1.72 11.38
C ALA A 106 -2.32 -2.58 12.53
N MET A 107 -3.19 -3.35 13.19
CA MET A 107 -2.78 -4.33 14.20
C MET A 107 -2.12 -5.55 13.58
N TYR A 108 -2.69 -6.07 12.48
CA TYR A 108 -2.27 -7.34 11.89
C TYR A 108 -0.96 -7.25 11.13
N SER A 109 -0.87 -6.38 10.11
CA SER A 109 0.20 -6.42 9.11
C SER A 109 1.62 -6.27 9.69
N PRO A 110 1.93 -5.25 10.52
CA PRO A 110 3.26 -5.12 11.10
C PRO A 110 3.54 -6.23 12.11
N THR A 111 2.51 -6.71 12.83
CA THR A 111 2.64 -7.81 13.78
C THR A 111 2.93 -9.13 13.07
N ALA A 112 2.26 -9.43 11.96
CA ALA A 112 2.48 -10.62 11.14
C ALA A 112 3.91 -10.66 10.58
N THR A 113 4.39 -9.52 10.06
CA THR A 113 5.76 -9.39 9.53
C THR A 113 6.80 -9.61 10.63
N ALA A 114 6.66 -8.96 11.79
CA ALA A 114 7.57 -9.11 12.92
C ALA A 114 7.52 -10.53 13.51
N THR A 115 6.33 -11.14 13.59
CA THR A 115 6.15 -12.50 14.08
C THR A 115 6.79 -13.51 13.13
N GLY A 116 6.59 -13.37 11.81
CA GLY A 116 7.21 -14.24 10.81
C GLY A 116 8.74 -14.28 10.93
N ALA A 117 9.37 -13.12 11.11
CA ALA A 117 10.81 -13.03 11.34
C ALA A 117 11.27 -13.69 12.65
N SER A 118 10.44 -13.69 13.70
CA SER A 118 10.77 -14.26 15.00
C SER A 118 10.59 -15.78 15.10
N LEU A 119 9.85 -16.38 14.15
CA LEU A 119 9.59 -17.83 14.13
C LEU A 119 10.75 -18.66 13.57
N VAL A 120 11.77 -18.03 13.03
CA VAL A 120 12.88 -18.70 12.32
C VAL A 120 14.24 -18.22 12.82
N ALA A 121 15.27 -19.04 12.59
CA ALA A 121 16.65 -18.68 12.88
C ALA A 121 17.09 -17.40 12.11
N PRO A 122 18.05 -16.62 12.63
CA PRO A 122 18.48 -15.35 12.02
C PRO A 122 18.80 -15.43 10.54
N GLU A 123 19.41 -16.52 10.08
CA GLU A 123 19.86 -16.75 8.70
C GLU A 123 18.65 -16.93 7.74
N ARG A 124 17.49 -17.28 8.26
CA ARG A 124 16.26 -17.54 7.48
C ARG A 124 15.24 -16.40 7.56
N ARG A 125 15.52 -15.34 8.30
CA ARG A 125 14.57 -14.22 8.52
C ARG A 125 14.14 -13.54 7.22
N ALA A 126 15.07 -13.32 6.31
CA ALA A 126 14.76 -12.72 5.02
C ALA A 126 13.78 -13.58 4.20
N ALA A 127 13.98 -14.89 4.17
CA ALA A 127 13.06 -15.81 3.50
C ALA A 127 11.69 -15.87 4.18
N ALA A 128 11.63 -15.82 5.50
CA ALA A 128 10.37 -15.79 6.24
C ALA A 128 9.58 -14.49 5.97
N LEU A 129 10.25 -13.35 5.96
CA LEU A 129 9.66 -12.06 5.59
C LEU A 129 9.13 -12.09 4.15
N ALA A 130 9.89 -12.65 3.21
CA ALA A 130 9.46 -12.79 1.82
C ALA A 130 8.16 -13.60 1.70
N ILE A 131 8.01 -14.70 2.45
CA ILE A 131 6.80 -15.53 2.46
C ILE A 131 5.60 -14.74 3.01
N VAL A 132 5.76 -14.03 4.13
CA VAL A 132 4.68 -13.25 4.73
C VAL A 132 4.26 -12.10 3.81
N ILE A 133 5.21 -11.38 3.21
CA ILE A 133 4.95 -10.28 2.28
C ILE A 133 4.39 -10.77 0.95
N ALA A 134 4.72 -12.00 0.53
CA ALA A 134 4.11 -12.60 -0.66
C ALA A 134 2.59 -12.69 -0.57
N GLY A 135 2.01 -12.78 0.64
CA GLY A 135 0.57 -12.65 0.84
C GLY A 135 0.02 -11.32 0.32
N LEU A 136 0.67 -10.20 0.65
CA LEU A 136 0.30 -8.86 0.17
C LEU A 136 0.46 -8.73 -1.35
N SER A 137 1.57 -9.23 -1.91
CA SER A 137 1.80 -9.23 -3.36
C SER A 137 0.77 -10.08 -4.11
N SER A 138 0.40 -11.25 -3.55
CA SER A 138 -0.66 -12.09 -4.10
C SER A 138 -2.02 -11.40 -4.04
N ALA A 139 -2.30 -10.61 -3.00
CA ALA A 139 -3.52 -9.81 -2.90
C ALA A 139 -3.60 -8.75 -4.00
N THR A 140 -2.48 -8.11 -4.30
CA THR A 140 -2.39 -7.12 -5.38
C THR A 140 -2.63 -7.76 -6.75
N ALA A 141 -2.04 -8.94 -6.99
CA ALA A 141 -2.12 -9.63 -8.27
C ALA A 141 -3.42 -10.42 -8.46
N LEU A 142 -3.98 -10.99 -7.40
CA LEU A 142 -5.14 -11.89 -7.47
C LEU A 142 -6.34 -11.37 -6.68
N GLY A 143 -6.13 -10.85 -5.47
CA GLY A 143 -7.20 -10.47 -4.56
C GLY A 143 -8.07 -9.34 -5.11
N ALA A 144 -7.48 -8.26 -5.61
CA ALA A 144 -8.20 -7.13 -6.17
C ALA A 144 -8.96 -7.50 -7.47
N PRO A 145 -8.36 -8.20 -8.46
CA PRO A 145 -9.09 -8.68 -9.63
C PRO A 145 -10.23 -9.63 -9.29
N LEU A 146 -10.00 -10.60 -8.42
CA LEU A 146 -11.04 -11.56 -8.01
C LEU A 146 -12.21 -10.86 -7.32
N GLY A 147 -11.94 -9.94 -6.43
CA GLY A 147 -13.01 -9.18 -5.77
C GLY A 147 -13.78 -8.29 -6.75
N THR A 148 -13.12 -7.72 -7.75
CA THR A 148 -13.77 -6.95 -8.82
C THR A 148 -14.66 -7.85 -9.69
N LEU A 149 -14.24 -9.07 -10.00
CA LEU A 149 -15.05 -10.06 -10.72
C LEU A 149 -16.27 -10.49 -9.91
N ILE A 150 -16.10 -10.76 -8.61
CA ILE A 150 -17.20 -11.13 -7.70
C ILE A 150 -18.27 -10.02 -7.70
N ALA A 151 -17.86 -8.76 -7.60
CA ALA A 151 -18.78 -7.63 -7.68
C ALA A 151 -19.49 -7.55 -9.05
N GLY A 152 -18.81 -7.93 -10.13
CA GLY A 152 -19.37 -7.92 -11.47
C GLY A 152 -20.46 -8.96 -11.74
N VAL A 153 -20.42 -10.09 -11.01
CA VAL A 153 -21.42 -11.17 -11.11
C VAL A 153 -22.61 -10.95 -10.17
N GLY A 154 -22.37 -10.22 -9.08
CA GLY A 154 -23.36 -9.98 -8.02
C GLY A 154 -23.46 -8.51 -7.63
N ASP A 155 -23.34 -8.27 -6.31
CA ASP A 155 -23.28 -6.93 -5.71
C ASP A 155 -21.87 -6.72 -5.10
N TRP A 156 -21.40 -5.48 -5.05
CA TRP A 156 -20.15 -5.10 -4.39
C TRP A 156 -20.06 -5.60 -2.92
N ARG A 157 -21.20 -5.81 -2.27
CA ARG A 157 -21.28 -6.41 -0.92
C ARG A 157 -20.77 -7.83 -0.87
N ALA A 158 -20.93 -8.61 -1.95
CA ALA A 158 -20.36 -9.94 -2.06
C ALA A 158 -18.82 -9.92 -2.01
N THR A 159 -18.19 -8.89 -2.55
CA THR A 159 -16.75 -8.68 -2.40
C THR A 159 -16.34 -8.44 -0.95
N MET A 160 -17.09 -7.66 -0.20
CA MET A 160 -16.80 -7.42 1.23
C MET A 160 -17.00 -8.69 2.06
N TRP A 161 -18.00 -9.51 1.73
CA TRP A 161 -18.17 -10.84 2.33
C TRP A 161 -17.03 -11.79 1.96
N PHE A 162 -16.54 -11.77 0.73
CA PHE A 162 -15.35 -12.53 0.31
C PHE A 162 -14.13 -12.14 1.16
N VAL A 163 -13.86 -10.85 1.32
CA VAL A 163 -12.76 -10.35 2.17
C VAL A 163 -12.93 -10.79 3.63
N SER A 164 -14.17 -10.69 4.16
CA SER A 164 -14.48 -11.14 5.52
C SER A 164 -14.27 -12.64 5.70
N ALA A 165 -14.67 -13.45 4.71
CA ALA A 165 -14.48 -14.91 4.73
C ALA A 165 -12.98 -15.27 4.73
N VAL A 166 -12.19 -14.66 3.85
CA VAL A 166 -10.74 -14.89 3.81
C VAL A 166 -10.07 -14.45 5.12
N GLY A 167 -10.48 -13.31 5.68
CA GLY A 167 -10.02 -12.84 6.99
C GLY A 167 -10.38 -13.79 8.13
N THR A 168 -11.59 -14.35 8.10
CA THR A 168 -12.06 -15.34 9.08
C THR A 168 -11.27 -16.63 8.97
N ILE A 169 -11.04 -17.14 7.76
CA ILE A 169 -10.20 -18.33 7.52
C ILE A 169 -8.78 -18.09 8.05
N ALA A 170 -8.21 -16.92 7.80
CA ALA A 170 -6.90 -16.55 8.33
C ALA A 170 -6.89 -16.49 9.87
N ALA A 171 -7.95 -15.93 10.50
CA ALA A 171 -8.08 -15.88 11.96
C ALA A 171 -8.16 -17.29 12.57
N ILE A 172 -8.97 -18.17 12.00
CA ILE A 172 -9.07 -19.58 12.39
C ILE A 172 -7.71 -20.28 12.26
N ALA A 173 -7.03 -20.08 11.12
CA ALA A 173 -5.71 -20.64 10.88
C ALA A 173 -4.66 -20.15 11.89
N VAL A 174 -4.67 -18.85 12.23
CA VAL A 174 -3.82 -18.27 13.29
C VAL A 174 -4.13 -18.90 14.65
N TRP A 175 -5.43 -19.06 14.96
CA TRP A 175 -5.86 -19.65 16.22
C TRP A 175 -5.31 -21.06 16.42
N PHE A 176 -5.38 -21.91 15.41
CA PHE A 176 -4.95 -23.30 15.52
C PHE A 176 -3.45 -23.54 15.29
N SER A 177 -2.78 -22.68 14.50
CA SER A 177 -1.40 -22.93 14.06
C SER A 177 -0.34 -22.19 14.84
N LEU A 178 -0.65 -21.01 15.44
CA LEU A 178 0.35 -20.24 16.18
C LEU A 178 0.30 -20.57 17.68
N PRO A 179 1.45 -20.93 18.28
CA PRO A 179 1.55 -21.03 19.73
C PRO A 179 1.47 -19.64 20.38
N PRO A 180 1.31 -19.55 21.69
CA PRO A 180 1.52 -18.28 22.41
C PRO A 180 2.96 -17.80 22.16
N ILE A 181 3.09 -16.59 21.57
CA ILE A 181 4.39 -15.97 21.29
C ILE A 181 4.48 -14.73 22.17
N PRO A 182 5.55 -14.60 22.98
CA PRO A 182 5.74 -13.44 23.84
C PRO A 182 5.76 -12.11 23.08
N ALA A 183 5.47 -11.02 23.76
CA ALA A 183 5.64 -9.68 23.23
C ALA A 183 7.12 -9.44 22.88
N LEU A 184 7.36 -8.69 21.80
CA LEU A 184 8.70 -8.19 21.48
C LEU A 184 8.87 -6.80 22.09
N PRO A 185 10.12 -6.39 22.45
CA PRO A 185 10.39 -5.05 22.89
C PRO A 185 9.81 -4.02 21.93
N SER A 186 9.06 -3.05 22.45
CA SER A 186 8.43 -2.00 21.66
C SER A 186 9.12 -0.66 21.90
N ALA A 187 9.42 0.07 20.82
CA ALA A 187 9.89 1.44 20.91
C ALA A 187 8.71 2.37 21.23
N THR A 188 8.96 3.39 22.06
CA THR A 188 7.99 4.46 22.35
C THR A 188 7.68 5.27 21.08
N LEU A 189 6.54 5.97 21.07
CA LEU A 189 6.17 6.85 19.94
C LEU A 189 7.25 7.91 19.67
N ARG A 190 7.82 8.50 20.73
CA ARG A 190 8.91 9.47 20.61
C ARG A 190 10.14 8.87 19.91
N GLN A 191 10.53 7.65 20.29
CA GLN A 191 11.64 6.96 19.63
C GLN A 191 11.34 6.63 18.17
N ARG A 192 10.08 6.29 17.86
CA ARG A 192 9.65 6.02 16.49
C ARG A 192 9.70 7.25 15.59
N LEU A 193 9.40 8.43 16.13
CA LEU A 193 9.39 9.69 15.39
C LEU A 193 10.73 10.41 15.38
N ALA A 194 11.67 10.05 16.27
CA ALA A 194 12.98 10.70 16.37
C ALA A 194 13.76 10.77 15.03
N PRO A 195 13.73 9.77 14.14
CA PRO A 195 14.42 9.85 12.85
C PRO A 195 13.92 10.98 11.94
N LEU A 196 12.70 11.51 12.14
CA LEU A 196 12.16 12.62 11.36
C LEU A 196 12.92 13.94 11.58
N ALA A 197 13.75 14.04 12.61
CA ALA A 197 14.63 15.19 12.80
C ALA A 197 15.77 15.26 11.75
N ASP A 198 16.08 14.16 11.06
CA ASP A 198 17.08 14.15 9.98
C ASP A 198 16.39 14.46 8.64
N ALA A 199 16.75 15.63 8.07
CA ALA A 199 16.19 16.10 6.79
C ALA A 199 16.35 15.07 5.64
N ARG A 200 17.43 14.28 5.63
CA ARG A 200 17.66 13.24 4.59
C ARG A 200 16.60 12.16 4.66
N ILE A 201 16.24 11.74 5.88
CA ILE A 201 15.20 10.74 6.13
C ILE A 201 13.83 11.33 5.78
N THR A 202 13.51 12.52 6.28
CA THR A 202 12.22 13.18 6.04
C THR A 202 11.98 13.45 4.56
N LEU A 203 12.97 13.93 3.80
CA LEU A 203 12.85 14.14 2.35
C LEU A 203 12.67 12.82 1.60
N THR A 204 13.32 11.74 2.04
CA THR A 204 13.12 10.40 1.46
C THR A 204 11.69 9.88 1.73
N LEU A 205 11.17 10.09 2.94
CA LEU A 205 9.79 9.74 3.29
C LEU A 205 8.75 10.59 2.54
N LEU A 206 9.01 11.90 2.36
CA LEU A 206 8.17 12.78 1.55
C LEU A 206 8.16 12.36 0.07
N THR A 207 9.29 11.87 -0.44
CA THR A 207 9.34 11.27 -1.79
C THR A 207 8.37 10.08 -1.89
N THR A 208 8.40 9.17 -0.91
CA THR A 208 7.45 8.04 -0.86
C THR A 208 6.01 8.55 -0.78
N LEU A 209 5.70 9.45 0.15
CA LEU A 209 4.35 10.00 0.35
C LEU A 209 3.79 10.60 -0.96
N LEU A 210 4.51 11.51 -1.59
CA LEU A 210 4.05 12.21 -2.80
C LEU A 210 3.93 11.26 -4.01
N ALA A 211 4.87 10.33 -4.17
CA ALA A 211 4.81 9.35 -5.25
C ALA A 211 3.56 8.45 -5.14
N TYR A 212 3.26 7.98 -3.92
CA TYR A 212 2.08 7.16 -3.68
C TYR A 212 0.79 7.98 -3.65
N ALA A 213 0.81 9.23 -3.21
CA ALA A 213 -0.33 10.15 -3.36
C ALA A 213 -0.71 10.32 -4.84
N GLY A 214 0.27 10.53 -5.72
CA GLY A 214 0.05 10.60 -7.16
C GLY A 214 -0.45 9.28 -7.74
N ALA A 215 0.28 8.19 -7.53
CA ALA A 215 -0.05 6.89 -8.09
C ALA A 215 -1.45 6.41 -7.65
N PHE A 216 -1.77 6.53 -6.37
CA PHE A 216 -3.05 6.06 -5.84
C PHE A 216 -4.22 7.01 -6.10
N SER A 217 -3.99 8.28 -6.48
CA SER A 217 -5.08 9.13 -6.95
C SER A 217 -5.70 8.57 -8.25
N VAL A 218 -4.88 8.02 -9.15
CA VAL A 218 -5.38 7.31 -10.34
C VAL A 218 -5.91 5.92 -9.96
N TYR A 219 -5.25 5.20 -9.05
CA TYR A 219 -5.67 3.86 -8.63
C TYR A 219 -7.07 3.86 -7.99
N THR A 220 -7.31 4.76 -7.06
CA THR A 220 -8.60 4.87 -6.37
C THR A 220 -9.76 5.04 -7.35
N TYR A 221 -9.52 5.78 -8.42
CA TYR A 221 -10.54 6.11 -9.43
C TYR A 221 -10.29 5.41 -10.78
N VAL A 222 -9.55 4.30 -10.77
CA VAL A 222 -9.16 3.56 -11.98
C VAL A 222 -10.36 3.17 -12.86
N GLY A 223 -11.50 2.85 -12.25
CA GLY A 223 -12.73 2.47 -12.96
C GLY A 223 -13.29 3.58 -13.84
N VAL A 224 -13.11 4.86 -13.46
CA VAL A 224 -13.57 6.00 -14.27
C VAL A 224 -12.44 6.60 -15.13
N VAL A 225 -11.18 6.43 -14.75
CA VAL A 225 -10.05 6.89 -15.57
C VAL A 225 -9.92 6.06 -16.85
N PHE A 226 -10.22 4.76 -16.78
CA PHE A 226 -10.12 3.83 -17.90
C PHE A 226 -11.48 3.36 -18.43
N ASP A 227 -12.57 4.10 -18.17
CA ASP A 227 -13.91 3.72 -18.62
C ASP A 227 -14.07 3.69 -20.15
N ARG A 228 -13.30 4.50 -20.90
CA ARG A 228 -13.22 4.46 -22.37
C ARG A 228 -12.80 3.09 -22.91
N VAL A 229 -12.08 2.31 -22.12
CA VAL A 229 -11.63 0.96 -22.49
C VAL A 229 -12.48 -0.11 -21.82
N THR A 230 -12.84 0.10 -20.56
CA THR A 230 -13.62 -0.90 -19.81
C THR A 230 -15.12 -0.86 -20.13
N HIS A 231 -15.63 0.28 -20.60
CA HIS A 231 -17.06 0.50 -20.87
C HIS A 231 -17.96 0.06 -19.71
N GLY A 232 -17.50 0.25 -18.47
CA GLY A 232 -18.18 -0.20 -17.26
C GLY A 232 -18.10 -1.71 -16.98
N SER A 233 -17.38 -2.49 -17.79
CA SER A 233 -17.22 -3.93 -17.61
C SER A 233 -16.30 -4.25 -16.44
N SER A 234 -16.83 -4.91 -15.41
CA SER A 234 -16.05 -5.38 -14.25
C SER A 234 -14.99 -6.42 -14.64
N SER A 235 -15.24 -7.25 -15.66
CA SER A 235 -14.27 -8.22 -16.15
C SER A 235 -13.08 -7.57 -16.84
N MET A 236 -13.31 -6.55 -17.66
CA MET A 236 -12.22 -5.79 -18.28
C MET A 236 -11.42 -5.01 -17.23
N LEU A 237 -12.10 -4.38 -16.27
CA LEU A 237 -11.43 -3.69 -15.16
C LEU A 237 -10.59 -4.66 -14.31
N ALA A 238 -11.13 -5.83 -13.99
CA ALA A 238 -10.40 -6.89 -13.30
C ALA A 238 -9.17 -7.35 -14.10
N GLY A 239 -9.28 -7.46 -15.43
CA GLY A 239 -8.15 -7.74 -16.31
C GLY A 239 -7.04 -6.69 -16.21
N LEU A 240 -7.41 -5.40 -16.23
CA LEU A 240 -6.44 -4.30 -16.06
C LEU A 240 -5.77 -4.33 -14.68
N LEU A 241 -6.54 -4.60 -13.60
CA LEU A 241 -6.01 -4.73 -12.25
C LEU A 241 -5.09 -5.95 -12.11
N LEU A 242 -5.39 -7.07 -12.78
CA LEU A 242 -4.52 -8.24 -12.85
C LEU A 242 -3.18 -7.91 -13.51
N VAL A 243 -3.21 -7.25 -14.66
CA VAL A 243 -2.00 -6.79 -15.36
C VAL A 243 -1.18 -5.86 -14.48
N TRP A 244 -1.83 -4.89 -13.82
CA TRP A 244 -1.17 -3.99 -12.89
C TRP A 244 -0.53 -4.73 -11.72
N GLY A 245 -1.23 -5.66 -11.08
CA GLY A 245 -0.74 -6.42 -9.94
C GLY A 245 0.43 -7.34 -10.29
N LEU A 246 0.39 -7.99 -11.46
CA LEU A 246 1.51 -8.78 -11.97
C LEU A 246 2.73 -7.91 -12.27
N ALA A 247 2.53 -6.79 -12.97
CA ALA A 247 3.59 -5.81 -13.25
C ALA A 247 4.19 -5.25 -11.95
N ALA A 248 3.36 -4.94 -10.96
CA ALA A 248 3.77 -4.48 -9.64
C ALA A 248 4.66 -5.50 -8.92
N THR A 249 4.29 -6.77 -8.96
CA THR A 249 5.08 -7.87 -8.37
C THR A 249 6.42 -8.02 -9.08
N ILE A 250 6.43 -8.01 -10.42
CA ILE A 250 7.66 -8.08 -11.22
C ILE A 250 8.55 -6.87 -10.94
N GLY A 251 7.96 -5.67 -10.91
CA GLY A 251 8.67 -4.42 -10.64
C GLY A 251 9.39 -4.44 -9.29
N ASN A 252 8.70 -4.91 -8.25
CA ASN A 252 9.28 -5.04 -6.91
C ASN A 252 10.47 -6.03 -6.89
N LEU A 253 10.34 -7.19 -7.53
CA LEU A 253 11.41 -8.20 -7.61
C LEU A 253 12.62 -7.73 -8.43
N VAL A 254 12.38 -7.09 -9.58
CA VAL A 254 13.42 -6.59 -10.46
C VAL A 254 14.15 -5.39 -9.85
N ALA A 255 13.42 -4.51 -9.15
CA ALA A 255 13.99 -3.32 -8.51
C ALA A 255 15.09 -3.65 -7.50
N GLY A 256 14.99 -4.77 -6.79
CA GLY A 256 16.05 -5.24 -5.88
C GLY A 256 17.38 -5.43 -6.62
N LYS A 257 17.37 -6.26 -7.67
CA LYS A 257 18.56 -6.53 -8.50
C LYS A 257 19.12 -5.27 -9.16
N LEU A 258 18.24 -4.39 -9.65
CA LEU A 258 18.65 -3.12 -10.25
C LEU A 258 19.25 -2.18 -9.20
N THR A 259 18.70 -2.15 -7.99
CA THR A 259 19.24 -1.34 -6.88
C THR A 259 20.64 -1.80 -6.48
N ASP A 260 20.87 -3.11 -6.39
CA ASP A 260 22.18 -3.68 -6.08
C ASP A 260 23.22 -3.33 -7.16
N ARG A 261 22.80 -3.33 -8.44
CA ARG A 261 23.70 -3.09 -9.57
C ARG A 261 23.99 -1.61 -9.84
N PHE A 262 22.98 -0.75 -9.74
CA PHE A 262 23.05 0.65 -10.18
C PHE A 262 22.93 1.67 -9.04
N GLY A 263 22.66 1.19 -7.82
CA GLY A 263 22.43 2.02 -6.64
C GLY A 263 21.02 2.59 -6.55
N SER A 264 20.55 2.81 -5.33
CA SER A 264 19.17 3.27 -5.04
C SER A 264 18.83 4.61 -5.71
N ARG A 265 19.78 5.56 -5.75
CA ARG A 265 19.59 6.90 -6.33
C ARG A 265 19.12 6.84 -7.78
N ARG A 266 19.83 6.10 -8.63
CA ARG A 266 19.51 6.02 -10.08
C ARG A 266 18.16 5.37 -10.31
N ILE A 267 17.85 4.32 -9.56
CA ILE A 267 16.59 3.59 -9.72
C ILE A 267 15.39 4.43 -9.24
N ILE A 268 15.52 5.15 -8.11
CA ILE A 268 14.50 6.08 -7.65
C ILE A 268 14.22 7.15 -8.72
N HIS A 269 15.26 7.78 -9.26
CA HIS A 269 15.10 8.83 -10.27
C HIS A 269 14.43 8.28 -11.54
N ALA A 270 14.91 7.15 -12.06
CA ALA A 270 14.34 6.54 -13.26
C ALA A 270 12.86 6.18 -13.06
N ALA A 271 12.52 5.53 -11.93
CA ALA A 271 11.15 5.15 -11.63
C ALA A 271 10.21 6.36 -11.53
N LEU A 272 10.64 7.43 -10.84
CA LEU A 272 9.83 8.65 -10.68
C LEU A 272 9.64 9.40 -12.00
N VAL A 273 10.68 9.55 -12.81
CA VAL A 273 10.58 10.22 -14.12
C VAL A 273 9.68 9.42 -15.06
N ILE A 274 9.90 8.10 -15.20
CA ILE A 274 9.09 7.25 -16.06
C ILE A 274 7.63 7.27 -15.60
N MET A 275 7.37 7.19 -14.30
CA MET A 275 6.02 7.19 -13.73
C MET A 275 5.34 8.56 -13.93
N ALA A 276 6.05 9.67 -13.74
CA ALA A 276 5.51 11.02 -13.99
C ALA A 276 5.10 11.21 -15.45
N LEU A 277 5.96 10.80 -16.39
CA LEU A 277 5.67 10.85 -17.82
C LEU A 277 4.49 9.94 -18.19
N ASN A 278 4.47 8.72 -17.66
CA ASN A 278 3.37 7.78 -17.87
C ASN A 278 2.03 8.35 -17.42
N PHE A 279 1.97 8.98 -16.25
CA PHE A 279 0.75 9.63 -15.78
C PHE A 279 0.39 10.88 -16.59
N ALA A 280 1.37 11.68 -17.00
CA ALA A 280 1.12 12.81 -17.88
C ALA A 280 0.52 12.40 -19.24
N LEU A 281 0.81 11.19 -19.71
CA LEU A 281 0.26 10.62 -20.95
C LEU A 281 -1.10 9.95 -20.77
N THR A 282 -1.66 9.85 -19.56
CA THR A 282 -2.94 9.19 -19.28
C THR A 282 -4.10 9.69 -20.15
N PRO A 283 -4.25 11.00 -20.46
CA PRO A 283 -5.34 11.47 -21.31
C PRO A 283 -5.40 10.79 -22.68
N TRP A 284 -4.26 10.40 -23.21
CA TRP A 284 -4.14 9.71 -24.50
C TRP A 284 -4.06 8.19 -24.34
N SER A 285 -3.28 7.72 -23.37
CA SER A 285 -3.08 6.28 -23.17
C SER A 285 -4.34 5.57 -22.68
N SER A 286 -5.26 6.25 -21.96
CA SER A 286 -6.55 5.68 -21.53
C SER A 286 -7.61 5.60 -22.66
N ALA A 287 -7.31 6.08 -23.86
CA ALA A 287 -8.26 6.09 -24.97
C ALA A 287 -8.36 4.74 -25.73
N HIS A 288 -7.31 3.92 -25.70
CA HIS A 288 -7.23 2.66 -26.43
C HIS A 288 -6.73 1.52 -25.55
N ALA A 289 -7.24 0.31 -25.77
CA ALA A 289 -6.92 -0.86 -24.94
C ALA A 289 -5.41 -1.16 -24.85
N VAL A 290 -4.70 -1.14 -25.99
CA VAL A 290 -3.26 -1.44 -26.03
C VAL A 290 -2.46 -0.41 -25.25
N THR A 291 -2.71 0.87 -25.44
CA THR A 291 -1.99 1.95 -24.71
C THR A 291 -2.34 1.97 -23.24
N SER A 292 -3.57 1.62 -22.86
CA SER A 292 -3.99 1.47 -21.46
C SER A 292 -3.22 0.33 -20.79
N VAL A 293 -3.12 -0.83 -21.42
CA VAL A 293 -2.36 -1.97 -20.89
C VAL A 293 -0.89 -1.62 -20.73
N LEU A 294 -0.27 -0.97 -21.72
CA LEU A 294 1.14 -0.52 -21.62
C LEU A 294 1.34 0.48 -20.48
N ALA A 295 0.43 1.47 -20.36
CA ALA A 295 0.50 2.46 -19.29
C ALA A 295 0.37 1.80 -17.89
N ILE A 296 -0.52 0.84 -17.76
CA ILE A 296 -0.75 0.09 -16.52
C ILE A 296 0.46 -0.79 -16.19
N VAL A 297 1.10 -1.42 -17.17
CA VAL A 297 2.34 -2.20 -16.98
C VAL A 297 3.47 -1.28 -16.49
N VAL A 298 3.70 -0.15 -17.17
CA VAL A 298 4.74 0.83 -16.78
C VAL A 298 4.48 1.34 -15.36
N TRP A 299 3.24 1.68 -15.06
CA TRP A 299 2.85 2.12 -13.73
C TRP A 299 3.08 1.05 -12.66
N GLY A 300 2.66 -0.19 -12.88
CA GLY A 300 2.88 -1.30 -11.95
C GLY A 300 4.36 -1.53 -11.68
N LEU A 301 5.18 -1.62 -12.74
CA LEU A 301 6.63 -1.81 -12.64
C LEU A 301 7.31 -0.69 -11.85
N CYS A 302 7.03 0.57 -12.17
CA CYS A 302 7.68 1.72 -11.53
C CYS A 302 7.12 2.00 -10.13
N GLY A 303 5.79 1.90 -9.93
CA GLY A 303 5.15 2.23 -8.68
C GLY A 303 5.62 1.34 -7.53
N TRP A 304 5.53 0.04 -7.67
CA TRP A 304 6.02 -0.91 -6.66
C TRP A 304 7.53 -1.11 -6.72
N GLY A 305 8.14 -0.95 -7.90
CA GLY A 305 9.59 -0.93 -8.07
C GLY A 305 10.28 0.21 -7.33
N LEU A 306 9.57 1.29 -7.00
CA LEU A 306 10.10 2.40 -6.21
C LEU A 306 10.31 2.03 -4.72
N LEU A 307 9.57 1.06 -4.19
CA LEU A 307 9.57 0.75 -2.76
C LEU A 307 10.93 0.23 -2.27
N VAL A 308 11.51 -0.71 -3.01
CA VAL A 308 12.77 -1.36 -2.63
C VAL A 308 13.95 -0.37 -2.56
N PRO A 309 14.23 0.46 -3.58
CA PRO A 309 15.33 1.41 -3.51
C PRO A 309 15.10 2.51 -2.45
N GLN A 310 13.86 2.90 -2.14
CA GLN A 310 13.54 3.80 -1.04
C GLN A 310 13.88 3.17 0.32
N GLN A 311 13.49 1.93 0.54
CA GLN A 311 13.84 1.18 1.75
C GLN A 311 15.35 1.00 1.88
N HIS A 312 16.04 0.64 0.80
CA HIS A 312 17.49 0.51 0.77
C HIS A 312 18.17 1.83 1.15
N ARG A 313 17.73 2.97 0.57
CA ARG A 313 18.24 4.31 0.91
C ARG A 313 18.07 4.60 2.41
N LEU A 314 16.89 4.37 2.98
CA LEU A 314 16.63 4.62 4.39
C LEU A 314 17.51 3.77 5.31
N ILE A 315 17.67 2.48 5.03
CA ILE A 315 18.54 1.58 5.80
C ILE A 315 20.00 2.04 5.74
N THR A 316 20.46 2.47 4.56
CA THR A 316 21.84 2.96 4.39
C THR A 316 22.08 4.26 5.15
N LEU A 317 21.07 5.13 5.29
CA LEU A 317 21.19 6.40 6.02
C LEU A 317 21.31 6.22 7.54
N ALA A 318 20.63 5.24 8.12
CA ALA A 318 20.66 4.96 9.55
C ALA A 318 20.40 3.46 9.83
N PRO A 319 21.44 2.60 9.67
CA PRO A 319 21.29 1.14 9.80
C PRO A 319 20.77 0.69 11.18
N ALA A 320 21.20 1.37 12.26
CA ALA A 320 20.76 1.08 13.62
C ALA A 320 19.26 1.34 13.85
N ALA A 321 18.65 2.22 13.06
CA ALA A 321 17.23 2.57 13.12
C ALA A 321 16.38 1.85 12.05
N ALA A 322 16.93 0.89 11.31
CA ALA A 322 16.27 0.25 10.17
C ALA A 322 14.83 -0.21 10.46
N PRO A 323 14.50 -0.91 11.56
CA PRO A 323 13.12 -1.30 11.83
C PRO A 323 12.15 -0.12 12.00
N LEU A 324 12.63 0.98 12.60
CA LEU A 324 11.83 2.20 12.78
C LEU A 324 11.61 2.91 11.43
N LEU A 325 12.64 2.97 10.59
CA LEU A 325 12.57 3.58 9.26
C LEU A 325 11.66 2.82 8.32
N MET A 326 11.62 1.49 8.40
CA MET A 326 10.67 0.69 7.63
C MET A 326 9.22 0.99 8.06
N GLY A 327 8.98 1.14 9.37
CA GLY A 327 7.68 1.56 9.90
C GLY A 327 7.27 2.96 9.42
N LEU A 328 8.19 3.93 9.45
CA LEU A 328 7.95 5.29 8.95
C LEU A 328 7.72 5.32 7.44
N ASN A 329 8.45 4.52 6.66
CA ASN A 329 8.22 4.42 5.22
C ASN A 329 6.85 3.84 4.89
N SER A 330 6.41 2.83 5.63
CA SER A 330 5.05 2.29 5.49
C SER A 330 4.00 3.33 5.89
N ALA A 331 4.21 4.08 6.96
CA ALA A 331 3.32 5.18 7.34
C ALA A 331 3.25 6.26 6.26
N ALA A 332 4.40 6.69 5.70
CA ALA A 332 4.46 7.66 4.61
C ALA A 332 3.70 7.16 3.36
N LEU A 333 3.84 5.86 3.01
CA LEU A 333 3.07 5.24 1.94
C LEU A 333 1.56 5.33 2.20
N TYR A 334 1.10 4.91 3.39
CA TYR A 334 -0.33 4.92 3.69
C TYR A 334 -0.91 6.33 3.87
N VAL A 335 -0.13 7.31 4.34
CA VAL A 335 -0.52 8.73 4.30
C VAL A 335 -0.67 9.19 2.85
N GLY A 336 0.25 8.79 1.96
CA GLY A 336 0.14 9.04 0.52
C GLY A 336 -1.14 8.44 -0.08
N VAL A 337 -1.42 7.17 0.21
CA VAL A 337 -2.65 6.48 -0.23
C VAL A 337 -3.91 7.16 0.31
N SER A 338 -3.89 7.58 1.59
CA SER A 338 -5.01 8.34 2.18
C SER A 338 -5.22 9.69 1.48
N SER A 339 -4.14 10.44 1.27
CA SER A 339 -4.19 11.72 0.55
C SER A 339 -4.71 11.56 -0.87
N ALA A 340 -4.42 10.44 -1.52
CA ALA A 340 -4.82 10.14 -2.89
C ALA A 340 -6.33 10.12 -3.08
N GLY A 341 -7.09 9.59 -2.12
CA GLY A 341 -8.56 9.59 -2.18
C GLY A 341 -9.14 11.00 -2.18
N VAL A 342 -8.58 11.90 -1.34
CA VAL A 342 -8.99 13.31 -1.27
C VAL A 342 -8.53 14.08 -2.50
N LEU A 343 -7.25 13.96 -2.86
CA LEU A 343 -6.69 14.66 -4.02
C LEU A 343 -7.33 14.21 -5.33
N GLY A 344 -7.55 12.90 -5.49
CA GLY A 344 -8.24 12.37 -6.65
C GLY A 344 -9.71 12.84 -6.72
N ALA A 345 -10.40 12.94 -5.58
CA ALA A 345 -11.75 13.52 -5.51
C ALA A 345 -11.77 14.99 -5.96
N ALA A 346 -10.82 15.79 -5.46
CA ALA A 346 -10.65 17.19 -5.90
C ALA A 346 -10.32 17.27 -7.39
N GLY A 347 -9.42 16.40 -7.88
CA GLY A 347 -9.06 16.33 -9.29
C GLY A 347 -10.25 16.03 -10.20
N LEU A 348 -11.14 15.11 -9.79
CA LEU A 348 -12.39 14.81 -10.52
C LEU A 348 -13.38 15.99 -10.51
N GLY A 349 -13.28 16.89 -9.54
CA GLY A 349 -14.05 18.14 -9.52
C GLY A 349 -13.52 19.23 -10.46
N TRP A 350 -12.22 19.17 -10.82
CA TRP A 350 -11.56 20.18 -11.66
C TRP A 350 -11.31 19.73 -13.09
N PHE A 351 -11.16 18.43 -13.30
CA PHE A 351 -10.77 17.83 -14.57
C PHE A 351 -11.72 16.71 -14.98
N ASP A 352 -11.78 16.46 -16.27
CA ASP A 352 -12.32 15.22 -16.80
C ASP A 352 -11.58 14.02 -16.20
N PRO A 353 -12.27 12.90 -15.84
CA PRO A 353 -11.65 11.73 -15.23
C PRO A 353 -10.41 11.21 -15.96
N HIS A 354 -10.40 11.26 -17.28
CA HIS A 354 -9.26 10.81 -18.10
C HIS A 354 -8.02 11.71 -17.97
N ARG A 355 -8.19 12.95 -17.45
CA ARG A 355 -7.09 13.90 -17.18
C ARG A 355 -6.58 13.83 -15.76
N LEU A 356 -7.14 12.97 -14.91
CA LEU A 356 -6.69 12.81 -13.52
C LEU A 356 -5.20 12.43 -13.44
N GLY A 357 -4.70 11.70 -14.45
CA GLY A 357 -3.28 11.40 -14.57
C GLY A 357 -2.36 12.61 -14.65
N LEU A 358 -2.81 13.76 -15.14
CA LEU A 358 -1.99 14.99 -15.15
C LEU A 358 -1.66 15.46 -13.73
N MET A 359 -2.66 15.43 -12.83
CA MET A 359 -2.46 15.74 -11.42
C MET A 359 -1.55 14.70 -10.75
N ALA A 360 -1.75 13.42 -11.03
CA ALA A 360 -0.89 12.35 -10.54
C ALA A 360 0.56 12.53 -11.00
N GLY A 361 0.77 12.86 -12.27
CA GLY A 361 2.08 13.16 -12.84
C GLY A 361 2.76 14.35 -12.15
N ALA A 362 2.01 15.43 -11.86
CA ALA A 362 2.51 16.58 -11.12
C ALA A 362 2.96 16.21 -9.70
N LEU A 363 2.18 15.38 -8.97
CA LEU A 363 2.54 14.91 -7.64
C LEU A 363 3.81 14.02 -7.68
N VAL A 364 3.95 13.15 -8.69
CA VAL A 364 5.14 12.34 -8.87
C VAL A 364 6.35 13.19 -9.28
N ALA A 365 6.15 14.25 -10.07
CA ALA A 365 7.21 15.21 -10.37
C ALA A 365 7.67 15.99 -9.12
N LEU A 366 6.74 16.35 -8.22
CA LEU A 366 7.08 16.90 -6.91
C LEU A 366 7.86 15.88 -6.05
N ALA A 367 7.47 14.60 -6.08
CA ALA A 367 8.22 13.54 -5.43
C ALA A 367 9.66 13.44 -5.97
N PHE A 368 9.85 13.60 -7.27
CA PHE A 368 11.18 13.67 -7.88
C PHE A 368 11.97 14.87 -7.37
N GLY A 369 11.35 16.03 -7.23
CA GLY A 369 11.96 17.22 -6.59
C GLY A 369 12.44 16.93 -5.16
N MET A 370 11.61 16.23 -4.34
CA MET A 370 12.01 15.82 -2.99
C MET A 370 13.18 14.83 -3.01
N ALA A 371 13.21 13.90 -3.97
CA ALA A 371 14.32 12.97 -4.13
C ALA A 371 15.63 13.69 -4.48
N LEU A 372 15.59 14.72 -5.33
CA LEU A 372 16.75 15.55 -5.65
C LEU A 372 17.24 16.35 -4.44
N LEU A 373 16.32 16.90 -3.64
CA LEU A 373 16.67 17.59 -2.39
C LEU A 373 17.29 16.64 -1.38
N ALA A 374 16.74 15.42 -1.23
CA ALA A 374 17.32 14.39 -0.38
C ALA A 374 18.76 14.07 -0.78
N ASP A 375 19.02 13.92 -2.09
CA ASP A 375 20.37 13.65 -2.60
C ASP A 375 21.35 14.77 -2.29
N ARG A 376 20.93 16.04 -2.40
CA ARG A 376 21.78 17.19 -2.03
C ARG A 376 22.14 17.17 -0.55
N HIS A 377 21.19 16.90 0.33
CA HIS A 377 21.44 16.79 1.78
C HIS A 377 22.32 15.60 2.14
N ILE A 378 22.19 14.47 1.44
CA ILE A 378 23.04 13.28 1.61
C ILE A 378 24.47 13.62 1.21
N ALA A 379 24.68 14.26 0.05
CA ALA A 379 26.00 14.63 -0.43
C ALA A 379 26.68 15.67 0.47
N ALA A 380 25.95 16.71 0.91
CA ALA A 380 26.48 17.74 1.80
C ALA A 380 27.01 17.14 3.12
N LYS A 381 26.27 16.19 3.73
CA LYS A 381 26.70 15.57 4.98
C LYS A 381 27.88 14.61 4.80
N ALA A 382 28.03 13.99 3.64
CA ALA A 382 29.18 13.15 3.31
C ALA A 382 30.47 14.00 3.24
N ILE A 383 30.40 15.22 2.71
CA ILE A 383 31.55 16.14 2.60
C ILE A 383 31.99 16.62 4.01
N VAL A 384 31.02 16.98 4.88
CA VAL A 384 31.32 17.46 6.26
C VAL A 384 31.88 16.36 7.16
N GLY A 385 31.52 15.09 6.91
CA GLY A 385 32.00 13.93 7.67
C GLY A 385 33.30 13.31 7.17
N ALA A 386 33.87 13.78 6.05
CA ALA A 386 35.16 13.32 5.58
C ALA A 386 36.27 13.88 6.49
N PRO A 387 37.15 13.05 7.09
CA PRO A 387 38.29 13.56 7.83
C PRO A 387 39.13 14.45 6.91
N ALA A 388 39.49 15.66 7.39
CA ALA A 388 40.41 16.51 6.67
C ALA A 388 41.70 15.68 6.44
N VAL A 389 42.02 15.41 5.17
CA VAL A 389 43.29 14.78 4.79
C VAL A 389 44.35 15.83 5.08
N ALA A 390 45.06 15.63 6.20
CA ALA A 390 46.22 16.44 6.58
C ALA A 390 47.45 16.01 5.80
#